data_35bef97b80fbc0e27148b8dcfe8d1cff
#
_entry.id   35bef97b80fbc0e27148b8dcfe8d1cff
#
_cell.length_a   1.000
_cell.length_b   1.000
_cell.length_c   1.000
_cell.angle_alpha   90.00
_cell.angle_beta   90.00
_cell.angle_gamma   90.00
#
_symmetry.space_group_name_H-M   'P 1'
#
loop_
_entity.id
_entity.type
_entity.pdbx_description
1 polymer ?
#
loop_
_entity_poly.entity_id
_entity_poly.type
_entity_poly.pdbx_seq_one_letter_code
_entity_poly.pdbx_strand_id
1 'polypeptide(L)'
;MPDRFRTISPLDGSVVWEGPPSTPAEVAAAIRRACNAAPSWWAVPPEGRAAIVRRYAEQLDRRRDAFAELLTREVGKLPWDARGEVAAAIAKADLSIRAWQQRRPDERVRDGNVTRVVRYRPIGVSLVLGPFNFPLHLPGGQIIPLLLAGNPVVFKPSELATGVAEQMRTAWHDAGLPPDVLQLVHGGADVAAAAIDAQELGGVFLTGSRSAGEAIHRRLAGRPEVLLAFELGGNSPVVVAPDADPTAAAAALSFAAFVSSGQRCTCARRALFVRGDASAAQIDALIERSRGLRVGDPDDRPSPHLGPLVSPAAAERLRAAYDRLLGLGCRAVLPLRAQGNRVHPTIVDATGLGDEAWGQIGATEWFGPLLVIRRSDDFSAAVGDAARSPYGLAAALFGGSEAMFEQCLRAVPAGVMHHNRPTTGAAGVMPFGGLGASGNHRPAGYHAIDACGDPIASLQQAELDAVDPWAVTQT
;
A
#
# COMPACT_ATOMS: atom_id res chain seq x y z
N MET A 1 4.04 30.55 -18.78
CA MET A 1 3.37 30.24 -17.50
C MET A 1 3.62 28.78 -17.24
N PRO A 2 3.99 28.37 -16.05
CA PRO A 2 4.08 26.93 -15.79
C PRO A 2 2.71 26.32 -16.11
N ASP A 3 2.72 25.19 -16.84
CA ASP A 3 1.52 24.46 -17.20
C ASP A 3 0.71 24.16 -15.94
N ARG A 4 -0.59 24.49 -15.96
CA ARG A 4 -1.47 24.20 -14.82
C ARG A 4 -1.51 22.69 -14.59
N PHE A 5 -1.18 22.30 -13.39
CA PHE A 5 -1.28 20.91 -12.96
C PHE A 5 -2.75 20.57 -12.66
N ARG A 6 -3.25 19.45 -13.22
CA ARG A 6 -4.67 19.10 -13.14
C ARG A 6 -4.86 17.62 -12.81
N THR A 7 -5.82 17.32 -11.97
CA THR A 7 -6.40 15.98 -11.91
C THR A 7 -7.67 15.92 -12.77
N ILE A 8 -7.78 14.86 -13.53
CA ILE A 8 -8.85 14.69 -14.53
C ILE A 8 -9.68 13.46 -14.16
N SER A 9 -10.99 13.61 -14.14
CA SER A 9 -11.92 12.52 -13.89
C SER A 9 -11.77 11.42 -14.95
N PRO A 10 -11.53 10.17 -14.55
CA PRO A 10 -11.51 9.04 -15.48
C PRO A 10 -12.90 8.66 -16.01
N LEU A 11 -13.96 9.27 -15.50
CA LEU A 11 -15.34 9.01 -15.90
C LEU A 11 -15.70 9.78 -17.18
N ASP A 12 -15.44 11.08 -17.18
CA ASP A 12 -15.94 12.02 -18.20
C ASP A 12 -14.88 12.99 -18.73
N GLY A 13 -13.63 12.95 -18.20
CA GLY A 13 -12.57 13.85 -18.61
C GLY A 13 -12.67 15.26 -18.00
N SER A 14 -13.61 15.52 -17.11
CA SER A 14 -13.73 16.81 -16.42
C SER A 14 -12.56 17.07 -15.47
N VAL A 15 -12.23 18.35 -15.26
CA VAL A 15 -11.24 18.75 -14.28
C VAL A 15 -11.83 18.58 -12.87
N VAL A 16 -11.17 17.80 -12.02
CA VAL A 16 -11.55 17.60 -10.61
C VAL A 16 -10.83 18.57 -9.70
N TRP A 17 -9.55 18.77 -9.95
CA TRP A 17 -8.72 19.74 -9.24
C TRP A 17 -7.72 20.40 -10.20
N GLU A 18 -7.42 21.67 -9.95
CA GLU A 18 -6.43 22.44 -10.72
C GLU A 18 -5.65 23.38 -9.81
N GLY A 19 -4.34 23.41 -9.97
CA GLY A 19 -3.43 24.32 -9.26
C GLY A 19 -2.03 24.34 -9.87
N PRO A 20 -1.13 25.21 -9.42
CA PRO A 20 0.25 25.17 -9.85
C PRO A 20 0.98 23.96 -9.26
N PRO A 21 1.93 23.34 -9.98
CA PRO A 21 2.87 22.43 -9.35
C PRO A 21 3.78 23.19 -8.39
N SER A 22 4.19 22.55 -7.31
CA SER A 22 5.13 23.14 -6.35
C SER A 22 6.51 23.32 -7.00
N THR A 23 7.06 24.52 -6.91
CA THR A 23 8.43 24.80 -7.33
C THR A 23 9.43 24.19 -6.34
N PRO A 24 10.70 23.97 -6.73
CA PRO A 24 11.75 23.54 -5.79
C PRO A 24 11.89 24.44 -4.56
N ALA A 25 11.70 25.75 -4.73
CA ALA A 25 11.74 26.73 -3.64
C ALA A 25 10.58 26.54 -2.65
N GLU A 26 9.37 26.26 -3.13
CA GLU A 26 8.20 25.95 -2.30
C GLU A 26 8.34 24.61 -1.57
N VAL A 27 8.88 23.60 -2.23
CA VAL A 27 9.21 22.30 -1.60
C VAL A 27 10.20 22.52 -0.45
N ALA A 28 11.30 23.22 -0.70
CA ALA A 28 12.27 23.55 0.33
C ALA A 28 11.67 24.38 1.49
N ALA A 29 10.77 25.30 1.17
CA ALA A 29 10.06 26.10 2.18
C ALA A 29 9.11 25.24 3.02
N ALA A 30 8.39 24.28 2.41
CA ALA A 30 7.53 23.34 3.12
C ALA A 30 8.33 22.46 4.11
N ILE A 31 9.49 21.95 3.67
CA ILE A 31 10.38 21.16 4.53
C ILE A 31 10.90 22.02 5.69
N ARG A 32 11.37 23.25 5.43
CA ARG A 32 11.82 24.18 6.51
C ARG A 32 10.71 24.48 7.51
N ARG A 33 9.45 24.70 7.07
CA ARG A 33 8.31 24.91 7.99
C ARG A 33 8.10 23.65 8.87
N ALA A 34 8.13 22.48 8.27
CA ALA A 34 8.03 21.23 9.02
C ALA A 34 9.17 21.07 10.04
N CYS A 35 10.42 21.37 9.66
CA CYS A 35 11.57 21.37 10.58
C CYS A 35 11.38 22.33 11.76
N ASN A 36 10.92 23.54 11.49
CA ASN A 36 10.67 24.56 12.54
C ASN A 36 9.55 24.14 13.49
N ALA A 37 8.55 23.41 13.00
CA ALA A 37 7.46 22.87 13.82
C ALA A 37 7.85 21.65 14.66
N ALA A 38 8.93 20.93 14.31
CA ALA A 38 9.28 19.65 14.93
C ALA A 38 9.47 19.74 16.47
N PRO A 39 10.21 20.70 17.06
CA PRO A 39 10.38 20.77 18.50
C PRO A 39 9.05 20.99 19.25
N SER A 40 8.22 21.91 18.77
CA SER A 40 6.92 22.21 19.40
C SER A 40 5.94 21.05 19.25
N TRP A 41 5.94 20.37 18.11
CA TRP A 41 5.09 19.20 17.88
C TRP A 41 5.50 18.01 18.76
N TRP A 42 6.80 17.75 18.91
CA TRP A 42 7.29 16.70 19.80
C TRP A 42 6.99 17.01 21.27
N ALA A 43 7.02 18.29 21.68
CA ALA A 43 6.65 18.72 23.04
C ALA A 43 5.15 18.51 23.37
N VAL A 44 4.27 18.36 22.37
CA VAL A 44 2.87 17.99 22.61
C VAL A 44 2.83 16.59 23.23
N PRO A 45 2.20 16.39 24.38
CA PRO A 45 2.07 15.06 24.99
C PRO A 45 1.44 14.06 24.03
N PRO A 46 1.83 12.78 24.08
CA PRO A 46 1.29 11.74 23.18
C PRO A 46 -0.24 11.67 23.17
N GLU A 47 -0.91 11.84 24.31
CA GLU A 47 -2.37 11.86 24.41
C GLU A 47 -2.97 13.09 23.70
N GLY A 48 -2.27 14.21 23.69
CA GLY A 48 -2.65 15.41 22.95
C GLY A 48 -2.59 15.16 21.43
N ARG A 49 -1.54 14.51 20.96
CA ARG A 49 -1.44 14.09 19.55
C ARG A 49 -2.53 13.07 19.19
N ALA A 50 -2.79 12.09 20.06
CA ALA A 50 -3.87 11.12 19.87
C ALA A 50 -5.25 11.77 19.83
N ALA A 51 -5.49 12.81 20.65
CA ALA A 51 -6.74 13.56 20.60
C ALA A 51 -6.95 14.27 19.26
N ILE A 52 -5.90 14.85 18.66
CA ILE A 52 -5.97 15.44 17.32
C ILE A 52 -6.30 14.36 16.27
N VAL A 53 -5.66 13.19 16.35
CA VAL A 53 -5.92 12.05 15.45
C VAL A 53 -7.40 11.59 15.56
N ARG A 54 -7.98 11.52 16.74
CA ARG A 54 -9.41 11.20 16.91
C ARG A 54 -10.31 12.25 16.25
N ARG A 55 -10.04 13.55 16.50
CA ARG A 55 -10.78 14.62 15.83
C ARG A 55 -10.64 14.56 14.30
N TYR A 56 -9.49 14.17 13.79
CA TYR A 56 -9.33 13.95 12.35
C TYR A 56 -10.27 12.84 11.84
N ALA A 57 -10.37 11.71 12.55
CA ALA A 57 -11.33 10.67 12.20
C ALA A 57 -12.78 11.18 12.21
N GLU A 58 -13.15 12.02 13.19
CA GLU A 58 -14.46 12.68 13.24
C GLU A 58 -14.67 13.62 12.04
N GLN A 59 -13.64 14.34 11.60
CA GLN A 59 -13.73 15.19 10.39
C GLN A 59 -13.91 14.36 9.11
N LEU A 60 -13.26 13.20 9.02
CA LEU A 60 -13.48 12.26 7.89
C LEU A 60 -14.92 11.71 7.94
N ASP A 61 -15.42 11.37 9.12
CA ASP A 61 -16.77 10.82 9.28
C ASP A 61 -17.87 11.84 8.91
N ARG A 62 -17.72 13.08 9.34
CA ARG A 62 -18.63 14.19 8.96
C ARG A 62 -18.65 14.46 7.47
N ARG A 63 -17.56 14.18 6.76
CA ARG A 63 -17.38 14.42 5.32
C ARG A 63 -17.40 13.12 4.51
N ARG A 64 -17.91 12.05 5.10
CA ARG A 64 -17.85 10.69 4.52
C ARG A 64 -18.34 10.63 3.08
N ASP A 65 -19.50 11.21 2.81
CA ASP A 65 -20.09 11.18 1.47
C ASP A 65 -19.33 12.06 0.49
N ALA A 66 -18.85 13.24 0.91
CA ALA A 66 -18.04 14.11 0.08
C ALA A 66 -16.70 13.48 -0.31
N PHE A 67 -16.03 12.77 0.62
CA PHE A 67 -14.82 12.00 0.29
C PHE A 67 -15.14 10.84 -0.65
N ALA A 68 -16.23 10.11 -0.44
CA ALA A 68 -16.60 9.00 -1.29
C ALA A 68 -16.94 9.48 -2.74
N GLU A 69 -17.66 10.59 -2.88
CA GLU A 69 -17.94 11.22 -4.16
C GLU A 69 -16.64 11.67 -4.85
N LEU A 70 -15.74 12.35 -4.11
CA LEU A 70 -14.48 12.81 -4.65
C LEU A 70 -13.59 11.65 -5.11
N LEU A 71 -13.51 10.55 -4.35
CA LEU A 71 -12.80 9.32 -4.74
C LEU A 71 -13.40 8.71 -6.01
N THR A 72 -14.74 8.74 -6.14
CA THR A 72 -15.41 8.27 -7.37
C THR A 72 -15.04 9.14 -8.56
N ARG A 73 -15.09 10.46 -8.41
CA ARG A 73 -14.79 11.41 -9.50
C ARG A 73 -13.32 11.47 -9.87
N GLU A 74 -12.40 11.45 -8.91
CA GLU A 74 -10.98 11.71 -9.16
C GLU A 74 -10.20 10.45 -9.56
N VAL A 75 -10.55 9.27 -9.00
CA VAL A 75 -9.82 8.03 -9.30
C VAL A 75 -10.69 6.89 -9.86
N GLY A 76 -11.96 7.17 -10.18
CA GLY A 76 -12.85 6.21 -10.86
C GLY A 76 -13.36 5.07 -9.99
N LYS A 77 -13.30 5.18 -8.66
CA LYS A 77 -13.85 4.14 -7.78
C LYS A 77 -15.37 4.07 -7.88
N LEU A 78 -15.89 2.86 -7.86
CA LEU A 78 -17.33 2.69 -7.67
C LEU A 78 -17.76 3.15 -6.27
N PRO A 79 -19.00 3.66 -6.09
CA PRO A 79 -19.43 4.23 -4.81
C PRO A 79 -19.28 3.31 -3.60
N TRP A 80 -19.47 2.00 -3.77
CA TRP A 80 -19.29 1.04 -2.69
C TRP A 80 -17.82 0.89 -2.27
N ASP A 81 -16.89 0.92 -3.24
CA ASP A 81 -15.44 0.82 -3.00
C ASP A 81 -14.90 2.13 -2.39
N ALA A 82 -15.38 3.28 -2.89
CA ALA A 82 -15.06 4.59 -2.34
C ALA A 82 -15.51 4.73 -0.87
N ARG A 83 -16.75 4.34 -0.54
CA ARG A 83 -17.23 4.31 0.85
C ARG A 83 -16.43 3.35 1.72
N GLY A 84 -16.02 2.20 1.17
CA GLY A 84 -15.14 1.24 1.85
C GLY A 84 -13.78 1.85 2.20
N GLU A 85 -13.18 2.63 1.30
CA GLU A 85 -11.93 3.33 1.57
C GLU A 85 -12.08 4.39 2.67
N VAL A 86 -13.14 5.20 2.62
CA VAL A 86 -13.39 6.21 3.67
C VAL A 86 -13.58 5.55 5.03
N ALA A 87 -14.35 4.46 5.11
CA ALA A 87 -14.54 3.71 6.36
C ALA A 87 -13.21 3.14 6.89
N ALA A 88 -12.36 2.61 6.01
CA ALA A 88 -11.04 2.12 6.38
C ALA A 88 -10.11 3.26 6.86
N ALA A 89 -10.18 4.45 6.24
CA ALA A 89 -9.40 5.62 6.65
C ALA A 89 -9.83 6.13 8.04
N ILE A 90 -11.13 6.17 8.33
CA ILE A 90 -11.67 6.52 9.65
C ILE A 90 -11.17 5.54 10.72
N ALA A 91 -11.31 4.24 10.47
CA ALA A 91 -10.89 3.19 11.40
C ALA A 91 -9.38 3.18 11.65
N LYS A 92 -8.57 3.72 10.72
CA LYS A 92 -7.11 3.78 10.85
C LYS A 92 -6.66 4.61 12.06
N ALA A 93 -7.41 5.64 12.46
CA ALA A 93 -7.07 6.47 13.61
C ALA A 93 -6.96 5.65 14.90
N ASP A 94 -8.02 4.93 15.26
CA ASP A 94 -8.03 4.11 16.48
C ASP A 94 -7.06 2.94 16.40
N LEU A 95 -6.90 2.34 15.20
CA LEU A 95 -5.92 1.29 14.98
C LEU A 95 -4.49 1.78 15.24
N SER A 96 -4.14 2.96 14.74
CA SER A 96 -2.81 3.54 14.91
C SER A 96 -2.55 3.99 16.35
N ILE A 97 -3.57 4.53 17.05
CA ILE A 97 -3.46 4.88 18.46
C ILE A 97 -3.21 3.63 19.32
N ARG A 98 -3.96 2.55 19.09
CA ARG A 98 -3.74 1.28 19.79
C ARG A 98 -2.39 0.68 19.46
N ALA A 99 -1.96 0.73 18.20
CA ALA A 99 -0.65 0.26 17.77
C ALA A 99 0.47 1.01 18.49
N TRP A 100 0.38 2.33 18.58
CA TRP A 100 1.33 3.15 19.32
C TRP A 100 1.39 2.74 20.80
N GLN A 101 0.23 2.65 21.48
CA GLN A 101 0.15 2.27 22.90
C GLN A 101 0.72 0.88 23.19
N GLN A 102 0.51 -0.09 22.30
CA GLN A 102 0.92 -1.47 22.51
C GLN A 102 2.37 -1.76 22.05
N ARG A 103 2.85 -1.06 21.02
CA ARG A 103 4.12 -1.37 20.38
C ARG A 103 5.24 -0.38 20.73
N ARG A 104 4.90 0.78 21.25
CA ARG A 104 5.84 1.88 21.56
C ARG A 104 5.60 2.50 22.95
N PRO A 105 5.27 1.70 23.99
CA PRO A 105 5.20 2.23 25.33
C PRO A 105 6.59 2.60 25.84
N ASP A 106 6.68 3.64 26.65
CA ASP A 106 7.87 3.86 27.47
C ASP A 106 7.99 2.70 28.48
N GLU A 107 9.13 2.02 28.48
CA GLU A 107 9.40 0.93 29.40
C GLU A 107 10.31 1.41 30.54
N ARG A 108 9.94 1.11 31.79
CA ARG A 108 10.74 1.43 32.97
C ARG A 108 10.85 0.21 33.86
N VAL A 109 12.09 -0.26 34.07
CA VAL A 109 12.39 -1.41 34.93
C VAL A 109 13.42 -0.98 35.96
N ARG A 110 13.07 -1.05 37.24
CA ARG A 110 14.00 -0.78 38.34
C ARG A 110 14.80 -2.05 38.66
N ASP A 111 16.10 -1.88 38.79
CA ASP A 111 17.04 -2.93 39.13
C ASP A 111 18.04 -2.36 40.17
N GLY A 112 17.76 -2.62 41.45
CA GLY A 112 18.48 -2.01 42.58
C GLY A 112 18.32 -0.48 42.60
N ASN A 113 19.43 0.24 42.52
CA ASN A 113 19.51 1.70 42.46
C ASN A 113 19.46 2.24 41.02
N VAL A 114 19.49 1.37 39.99
CA VAL A 114 19.47 1.73 38.59
C VAL A 114 18.05 1.54 38.03
N THR A 115 17.57 2.51 37.29
CA THR A 115 16.34 2.38 36.48
C THR A 115 16.72 2.28 34.98
N ARG A 116 16.38 1.18 34.36
CA ARG A 116 16.49 0.99 32.90
C ARG A 116 15.25 1.60 32.26
N VAL A 117 15.46 2.46 31.26
CA VAL A 117 14.36 3.14 30.56
C VAL A 117 14.57 3.04 29.05
N VAL A 118 13.53 2.60 28.34
CA VAL A 118 13.42 2.71 26.87
C VAL A 118 12.37 3.77 26.55
N ARG A 119 12.75 4.72 25.72
CA ARG A 119 11.87 5.76 25.18
C ARG A 119 12.01 5.80 23.67
N TYR A 120 11.06 6.45 23.00
CA TYR A 120 11.10 6.61 21.55
C TYR A 120 11.22 8.08 21.18
N ARG A 121 12.17 8.37 20.29
CA ARG A 121 12.40 9.70 19.73
C ARG A 121 11.88 9.74 18.29
N PRO A 122 11.21 10.83 17.86
CA PRO A 122 10.86 11.02 16.46
C PRO A 122 12.09 10.92 15.55
N ILE A 123 11.93 10.32 14.36
CA ILE A 123 12.98 10.27 13.34
C ILE A 123 13.22 11.63 12.66
N GLY A 124 12.29 12.59 12.81
CA GLY A 124 12.36 13.93 12.21
C GLY A 124 11.35 14.13 11.09
N VAL A 125 11.57 15.15 10.27
CA VAL A 125 10.67 15.45 9.14
C VAL A 125 10.61 14.27 8.18
N SER A 126 9.39 13.81 7.91
CA SER A 126 9.15 12.61 7.11
C SER A 126 8.41 12.95 5.82
N LEU A 127 8.94 12.50 4.68
CA LEU A 127 8.29 12.64 3.38
C LEU A 127 7.37 11.44 3.15
N VAL A 128 6.08 11.69 2.89
CA VAL A 128 5.10 10.67 2.51
C VAL A 128 4.76 10.84 1.04
N LEU A 129 4.98 9.78 0.25
CA LEU A 129 4.65 9.70 -1.17
C LEU A 129 3.45 8.77 -1.36
N GLY A 130 2.30 9.36 -1.65
CA GLY A 130 1.03 8.64 -1.70
C GLY A 130 0.66 8.12 -3.09
N PRO A 131 -0.06 6.98 -3.18
CA PRO A 131 -0.56 6.40 -4.42
C PRO A 131 -1.92 6.98 -4.83
N PHE A 132 -2.36 6.65 -6.05
CA PHE A 132 -3.69 7.05 -6.54
C PHE A 132 -4.81 6.05 -6.18
N ASN A 133 -4.48 4.77 -5.99
CA ASN A 133 -5.50 3.72 -5.88
C ASN A 133 -6.24 3.68 -4.53
N PHE A 134 -5.61 4.18 -3.47
CA PHE A 134 -6.20 4.42 -2.14
C PHE A 134 -5.65 5.73 -1.58
N PRO A 135 -5.98 6.88 -2.22
CA PRO A 135 -5.31 8.15 -1.94
C PRO A 135 -5.63 8.77 -0.58
N LEU A 136 -6.69 8.31 0.09
CA LEU A 136 -7.05 8.70 1.45
C LEU A 136 -6.48 7.72 2.48
N HIS A 137 -6.72 6.41 2.26
CA HIS A 137 -6.44 5.37 3.26
C HIS A 137 -4.94 5.06 3.40
N LEU A 138 -4.22 4.87 2.28
CA LEU A 138 -2.81 4.46 2.34
C LEU A 138 -1.89 5.57 2.86
N PRO A 139 -1.96 6.83 2.37
CA PRO A 139 -1.20 7.91 2.98
C PRO A 139 -1.60 8.14 4.45
N GLY A 140 -2.89 8.05 4.78
CA GLY A 140 -3.36 8.12 6.18
C GLY A 140 -2.71 7.05 7.06
N GLY A 141 -2.47 5.86 6.52
CA GLY A 141 -1.79 4.76 7.21
C GLY A 141 -0.31 5.01 7.51
N GLN A 142 0.31 5.99 6.86
CA GLN A 142 1.68 6.45 7.10
C GLN A 142 1.71 7.77 7.91
N ILE A 143 0.86 8.73 7.54
CA ILE A 143 0.81 10.05 8.18
C ILE A 143 0.37 9.94 9.65
N ILE A 144 -0.67 9.17 9.96
CA ILE A 144 -1.19 9.05 11.34
C ILE A 144 -0.13 8.52 12.32
N PRO A 145 0.56 7.38 12.07
CA PRO A 145 1.60 6.91 12.98
C PRO A 145 2.79 7.85 13.08
N LEU A 146 3.20 8.52 11.99
CA LEU A 146 4.24 9.54 12.02
C LEU A 146 3.88 10.71 12.96
N LEU A 147 2.66 11.25 12.82
CA LEU A 147 2.17 12.33 13.68
C LEU A 147 2.05 11.89 15.15
N LEU A 148 1.55 10.67 15.41
CA LEU A 148 1.50 10.10 16.77
C LEU A 148 2.88 9.98 17.40
N ALA A 149 3.90 9.59 16.64
CA ALA A 149 5.28 9.51 17.10
C ALA A 149 5.96 10.87 17.29
N GLY A 150 5.33 11.98 16.84
CA GLY A 150 5.85 13.33 16.97
C GLY A 150 6.64 13.85 15.78
N ASN A 151 6.55 13.18 14.62
CA ASN A 151 7.20 13.61 13.38
C ASN A 151 6.31 14.58 12.61
N PRO A 152 6.80 15.74 12.15
CA PRO A 152 6.14 16.52 11.10
C PRO A 152 6.25 15.81 9.76
N VAL A 153 5.26 16.06 8.89
CA VAL A 153 5.13 15.37 7.60
C VAL A 153 5.07 16.35 6.46
N VAL A 154 5.83 16.06 5.40
CA VAL A 154 5.62 16.62 4.08
C VAL A 154 4.95 15.56 3.21
N PHE A 155 3.74 15.82 2.75
CA PHE A 155 2.96 14.88 1.96
C PHE A 155 2.94 15.30 0.49
N LYS A 156 3.41 14.42 -0.39
CA LYS A 156 3.23 14.51 -1.84
C LYS A 156 2.26 13.42 -2.30
N PRO A 157 1.02 13.76 -2.63
CA PRO A 157 0.08 12.79 -3.19
C PRO A 157 0.49 12.34 -4.59
N SER A 158 -0.16 11.30 -5.10
CA SER A 158 -0.15 11.03 -6.53
C SER A 158 -0.71 12.24 -7.30
N GLU A 159 -0.10 12.50 -8.44
CA GLU A 159 -0.57 13.50 -9.42
C GLU A 159 -1.99 13.21 -9.94
N LEU A 160 -2.51 12.02 -9.72
CA LEU A 160 -3.85 11.60 -10.12
C LEU A 160 -4.91 11.74 -9.01
N ALA A 161 -4.53 12.21 -7.81
CA ALA A 161 -5.40 12.23 -6.64
C ALA A 161 -5.14 13.45 -5.73
N THR A 162 -4.89 14.61 -6.33
CA THR A 162 -4.53 15.84 -5.62
C THR A 162 -5.73 16.45 -4.88
N GLY A 163 -6.93 16.37 -5.43
CA GLY A 163 -8.14 16.88 -4.79
C GLY A 163 -8.46 16.16 -3.48
N VAL A 164 -8.30 14.82 -3.44
CA VAL A 164 -8.43 14.03 -2.21
C VAL A 164 -7.43 14.49 -1.16
N ALA A 165 -6.17 14.73 -1.54
CA ALA A 165 -5.13 15.18 -0.63
C ALA A 165 -5.39 16.57 -0.05
N GLU A 166 -5.94 17.51 -0.83
CA GLU A 166 -6.35 18.83 -0.35
C GLU A 166 -7.50 18.74 0.66
N GLN A 167 -8.48 17.92 0.40
CA GLN A 167 -9.56 17.67 1.36
C GLN A 167 -9.04 17.01 2.64
N MET A 168 -8.08 16.08 2.50
CA MET A 168 -7.40 15.45 3.63
C MET A 168 -6.64 16.48 4.48
N ARG A 169 -5.90 17.40 3.87
CA ARG A 169 -5.19 18.50 4.55
C ARG A 169 -6.17 19.39 5.32
N THR A 170 -7.27 19.77 4.67
CA THR A 170 -8.34 20.56 5.30
C THR A 170 -8.93 19.84 6.52
N ALA A 171 -9.20 18.54 6.43
CA ALA A 171 -9.71 17.75 7.55
C ALA A 171 -8.72 17.71 8.74
N TRP A 172 -7.41 17.65 8.48
CA TRP A 172 -6.38 17.74 9.52
C TRP A 172 -6.35 19.11 10.21
N HIS A 173 -6.43 20.20 9.45
CA HIS A 173 -6.47 21.55 10.01
C HIS A 173 -7.72 21.74 10.89
N ASP A 174 -8.89 21.28 10.44
CA ASP A 174 -10.14 21.37 11.19
C ASP A 174 -10.13 20.47 12.43
N ALA A 175 -9.28 19.44 12.45
CA ALA A 175 -9.00 18.62 13.64
C ALA A 175 -8.10 19.32 14.67
N GLY A 176 -7.54 20.49 14.31
CA GLY A 176 -6.64 21.28 15.15
C GLY A 176 -5.16 20.85 15.05
N LEU A 177 -4.78 20.21 13.96
CA LEU A 177 -3.36 19.99 13.67
C LEU A 177 -2.71 21.34 13.30
N PRO A 178 -1.58 21.74 13.93
CA PRO A 178 -0.89 22.96 13.54
C PRO A 178 -0.48 22.93 12.06
N PRO A 179 -0.66 24.04 11.31
CA PRO A 179 -0.49 24.04 9.85
C PRO A 179 0.90 23.59 9.38
N ASP A 180 1.94 23.89 10.15
CA ASP A 180 3.33 23.59 9.78
C ASP A 180 3.73 22.13 10.08
N VAL A 181 2.91 21.38 10.80
CA VAL A 181 3.15 19.97 11.13
C VAL A 181 2.83 19.03 9.96
N LEU A 182 1.87 19.41 9.11
CA LEU A 182 1.56 18.69 7.87
C LEU A 182 1.59 19.65 6.68
N GLN A 183 2.60 19.52 5.84
CA GLN A 183 2.77 20.29 4.62
C GLN A 183 2.35 19.44 3.41
N LEU A 184 1.70 20.07 2.43
CA LEU A 184 1.30 19.44 1.19
C LEU A 184 2.08 20.07 0.02
N VAL A 185 2.65 19.26 -0.85
CA VAL A 185 3.32 19.68 -2.08
C VAL A 185 2.76 18.90 -3.27
N HIS A 186 2.54 19.61 -4.39
CA HIS A 186 1.88 19.08 -5.58
C HIS A 186 2.85 18.97 -6.74
N GLY A 187 2.76 17.91 -7.51
CA GLY A 187 3.52 17.74 -8.75
C GLY A 187 3.90 16.30 -9.04
N GLY A 188 4.69 16.12 -10.07
CA GLY A 188 5.16 14.85 -10.56
C GLY A 188 6.39 14.29 -9.86
N ALA A 189 7.18 13.52 -10.61
CA ALA A 189 8.40 12.90 -10.12
C ALA A 189 9.51 13.91 -9.82
N ASP A 190 9.52 15.04 -10.48
CA ASP A 190 10.45 16.16 -10.28
C ASP A 190 10.28 16.80 -8.89
N VAL A 191 9.04 17.03 -8.47
CA VAL A 191 8.71 17.54 -7.13
C VAL A 191 9.08 16.50 -6.06
N ALA A 192 8.81 15.21 -6.31
CA ALA A 192 9.25 14.14 -5.41
C ALA A 192 10.78 14.12 -5.28
N ALA A 193 11.50 14.24 -6.40
CA ALA A 193 12.96 14.27 -6.43
C ALA A 193 13.52 15.47 -5.62
N ALA A 194 12.95 16.67 -5.82
CA ALA A 194 13.34 17.85 -5.06
C ALA A 194 13.11 17.68 -3.54
N ALA A 195 12.01 17.01 -3.15
CA ALA A 195 11.74 16.74 -1.74
C ALA A 195 12.71 15.69 -1.17
N ILE A 196 13.05 14.63 -1.91
CA ILE A 196 13.96 13.57 -1.49
C ILE A 196 15.40 14.10 -1.29
N ASP A 197 15.82 15.09 -2.08
CA ASP A 197 17.16 15.70 -1.98
C ASP A 197 17.37 16.57 -0.75
N ALA A 198 16.30 16.95 -0.06
CA ALA A 198 16.42 17.77 1.15
C ALA A 198 17.23 17.07 2.24
N GLN A 199 18.19 17.79 2.79
CA GLN A 199 19.12 17.24 3.78
C GLN A 199 18.47 16.99 5.15
N GLU A 200 17.34 17.65 5.41
CA GLU A 200 16.63 17.65 6.68
C GLU A 200 15.69 16.46 6.88
N LEU A 201 15.56 15.58 5.87
CA LEU A 201 14.68 14.42 5.97
C LEU A 201 15.21 13.38 6.95
N GLY A 202 14.36 12.97 7.90
CA GLY A 202 14.56 11.81 8.75
C GLY A 202 14.04 10.50 8.14
N GLY A 203 13.03 10.58 7.25
CA GLY A 203 12.49 9.38 6.59
C GLY A 203 11.71 9.65 5.31
N VAL A 204 11.63 8.62 4.45
CA VAL A 204 10.81 8.60 3.23
C VAL A 204 9.90 7.38 3.27
N PHE A 205 8.61 7.62 3.19
CA PHE A 205 7.54 6.63 3.21
C PHE A 205 6.86 6.62 1.84
N LEU A 206 6.97 5.51 1.13
CA LEU A 206 6.42 5.35 -0.22
C LEU A 206 5.38 4.25 -0.25
N THR A 207 4.22 4.53 -0.84
CA THR A 207 3.37 3.51 -1.44
C THR A 207 3.32 3.76 -2.94
N GLY A 208 3.88 2.83 -3.74
CA GLY A 208 4.02 3.06 -5.16
C GLY A 208 4.58 1.88 -5.96
N SER A 209 5.12 2.17 -7.16
CA SER A 209 5.71 1.15 -8.01
C SER A 209 7.09 0.71 -7.51
N ARG A 210 7.48 -0.53 -7.86
CA ARG A 210 8.85 -1.03 -7.64
C ARG A 210 9.90 -0.09 -8.22
N SER A 211 9.71 0.41 -9.45
CA SER A 211 10.66 1.31 -10.10
C SER A 211 10.84 2.63 -9.35
N ALA A 212 9.77 3.17 -8.76
CA ALA A 212 9.85 4.35 -7.90
C ALA A 212 10.66 4.06 -6.64
N GLY A 213 10.39 2.94 -5.95
CA GLY A 213 11.15 2.52 -4.78
C GLY A 213 12.64 2.32 -5.07
N GLU A 214 12.98 1.65 -6.17
CA GLU A 214 14.37 1.47 -6.61
C GLU A 214 15.06 2.80 -6.94
N ALA A 215 14.35 3.75 -7.55
CA ALA A 215 14.89 5.07 -7.87
C ALA A 215 15.19 5.88 -6.59
N ILE A 216 14.28 5.85 -5.61
CA ILE A 216 14.46 6.52 -4.32
C ILE A 216 15.62 5.88 -3.55
N HIS A 217 15.66 4.55 -3.50
CA HIS A 217 16.72 3.82 -2.80
C HIS A 217 18.11 4.15 -3.37
N ARG A 218 18.25 4.18 -4.70
CA ARG A 218 19.50 4.60 -5.35
C ARG A 218 19.88 6.03 -5.04
N ARG A 219 18.88 6.96 -5.00
CA ARG A 219 19.13 8.37 -4.73
C ARG A 219 19.60 8.62 -3.30
N LEU A 220 19.14 7.82 -2.35
CA LEU A 220 19.47 7.92 -0.92
C LEU A 220 20.54 6.92 -0.46
N ALA A 221 21.18 6.18 -1.39
CA ALA A 221 22.18 5.16 -1.04
C ALA A 221 23.37 5.68 -0.20
N GLY A 222 23.72 6.97 -0.35
CA GLY A 222 24.76 7.65 0.44
C GLY A 222 24.28 8.30 1.73
N ARG A 223 23.01 8.10 2.12
CA ARG A 223 22.38 8.74 3.29
C ARG A 223 21.75 7.68 4.20
N PRO A 224 22.58 6.90 4.92
CA PRO A 224 22.10 5.81 5.79
C PRO A 224 21.26 6.31 6.98
N GLU A 225 21.37 7.58 7.33
CA GLU A 225 20.58 8.23 8.38
C GLU A 225 19.11 8.44 8.01
N VAL A 226 18.73 8.37 6.72
CA VAL A 226 17.35 8.53 6.27
C VAL A 226 16.65 7.18 6.28
N LEU A 227 15.63 7.04 7.10
CA LEU A 227 14.80 5.84 7.14
C LEU A 227 13.98 5.72 5.86
N LEU A 228 13.97 4.54 5.25
CA LEU A 228 13.10 4.21 4.11
C LEU A 228 12.05 3.20 4.54
N ALA A 229 10.77 3.47 4.24
CA ALA A 229 9.65 2.56 4.46
C ALA A 229 8.81 2.47 3.18
N PHE A 230 8.91 1.34 2.48
CA PHE A 230 8.34 1.16 1.16
C PHE A 230 7.30 0.05 1.11
N GLU A 231 6.12 0.41 0.61
CA GLU A 231 5.06 -0.49 0.18
C GLU A 231 4.98 -0.44 -1.34
N LEU A 232 5.42 -1.51 -2.00
CA LEU A 232 5.57 -1.53 -3.45
C LEU A 232 4.56 -2.49 -4.09
N GLY A 233 4.64 -2.59 -5.42
CA GLY A 233 3.76 -3.44 -6.20
C GLY A 233 3.84 -4.93 -5.88
N GLY A 234 3.00 -5.72 -6.54
CA GLY A 234 2.91 -7.16 -6.33
C GLY A 234 2.54 -7.93 -7.58
N ASN A 235 2.89 -9.19 -7.59
CA ASN A 235 2.43 -10.17 -8.57
C ASN A 235 1.87 -11.39 -7.81
N SER A 236 0.78 -11.14 -7.07
CA SER A 236 0.22 -12.06 -6.07
C SER A 236 -0.29 -13.35 -6.70
N PRO A 237 0.20 -14.54 -6.28
CA PRO A 237 -0.33 -15.82 -6.73
C PRO A 237 -1.51 -16.28 -5.89
N VAL A 238 -2.41 -17.04 -6.52
CA VAL A 238 -3.41 -17.88 -5.85
C VAL A 238 -3.18 -19.32 -6.30
N VAL A 239 -2.97 -20.24 -5.36
CA VAL A 239 -2.97 -21.68 -5.62
C VAL A 239 -4.38 -22.20 -5.38
N VAL A 240 -4.93 -22.95 -6.34
CA VAL A 240 -6.25 -23.56 -6.26
C VAL A 240 -6.08 -25.07 -6.17
N ALA A 241 -6.40 -25.62 -5.00
CA ALA A 241 -6.29 -27.05 -4.75
C ALA A 241 -7.42 -27.83 -5.47
N PRO A 242 -7.24 -29.14 -5.73
CA PRO A 242 -8.22 -29.94 -6.45
C PRO A 242 -9.59 -30.06 -5.77
N ASP A 243 -9.62 -29.96 -4.45
CA ASP A 243 -10.84 -30.05 -3.62
C ASP A 243 -11.55 -28.70 -3.44
N ALA A 244 -11.01 -27.60 -3.98
CA ALA A 244 -11.69 -26.32 -3.95
C ALA A 244 -12.98 -26.37 -4.79
N ASP A 245 -14.11 -26.01 -4.20
CA ASP A 245 -15.38 -25.91 -4.93
C ASP A 245 -15.26 -24.92 -6.10
N PRO A 246 -15.57 -25.32 -7.33
CA PRO A 246 -15.39 -24.49 -8.52
C PRO A 246 -16.12 -23.15 -8.46
N THR A 247 -17.34 -23.12 -7.91
CA THR A 247 -18.15 -21.90 -7.84
C THR A 247 -17.60 -20.92 -6.81
N ALA A 248 -17.25 -21.42 -5.61
CA ALA A 248 -16.68 -20.62 -4.54
C ALA A 248 -15.28 -20.10 -4.92
N ALA A 249 -14.44 -20.96 -5.50
CA ALA A 249 -13.11 -20.58 -5.98
C ALA A 249 -13.19 -19.52 -7.10
N ALA A 250 -14.10 -19.68 -8.06
CA ALA A 250 -14.33 -18.69 -9.12
C ALA A 250 -14.80 -17.34 -8.56
N ALA A 251 -15.71 -17.34 -7.59
CA ALA A 251 -16.18 -16.11 -6.93
C ALA A 251 -15.04 -15.40 -6.19
N ALA A 252 -14.28 -16.13 -5.37
CA ALA A 252 -13.17 -15.58 -4.59
C ALA A 252 -12.02 -15.10 -5.50
N LEU A 253 -11.65 -15.86 -6.53
CA LEU A 253 -10.57 -15.53 -7.45
C LEU A 253 -10.92 -14.36 -8.35
N SER A 254 -12.14 -14.32 -8.92
CA SER A 254 -12.58 -13.17 -9.72
C SER A 254 -12.59 -11.88 -8.90
N PHE A 255 -13.01 -11.94 -7.64
CA PHE A 255 -12.92 -10.80 -6.72
C PHE A 255 -11.46 -10.43 -6.44
N ALA A 256 -10.61 -11.40 -6.09
CA ALA A 256 -9.20 -11.15 -5.83
C ALA A 256 -8.46 -10.52 -7.02
N ALA A 257 -8.80 -10.92 -8.26
CA ALA A 257 -8.14 -10.43 -9.46
C ALA A 257 -8.67 -9.08 -9.96
N PHE A 258 -9.98 -8.82 -9.83
CA PHE A 258 -10.63 -7.76 -10.58
C PHE A 258 -11.26 -6.65 -9.73
N VAL A 259 -11.36 -6.81 -8.41
CA VAL A 259 -11.86 -5.76 -7.52
C VAL A 259 -11.10 -4.44 -7.74
N SER A 260 -11.79 -3.29 -7.66
CA SER A 260 -11.25 -1.96 -7.99
C SER A 260 -10.60 -1.93 -9.39
N SER A 261 -11.18 -2.67 -10.35
CA SER A 261 -10.66 -2.82 -11.72
C SER A 261 -9.21 -3.35 -11.76
N GLY A 262 -8.86 -4.24 -10.81
CA GLY A 262 -7.51 -4.79 -10.67
C GLY A 262 -6.46 -3.79 -10.20
N GLN A 263 -6.84 -2.60 -9.71
CA GLN A 263 -5.92 -1.54 -9.30
C GLN A 263 -5.56 -1.59 -7.81
N ARG A 264 -5.37 -2.80 -7.27
CA ARG A 264 -4.80 -3.01 -5.92
C ARG A 264 -3.48 -3.75 -6.00
N CYS A 265 -2.54 -3.37 -5.17
CA CYS A 265 -1.24 -4.05 -5.07
C CYS A 265 -1.37 -5.52 -4.67
N THR A 266 -2.42 -5.87 -3.91
CA THR A 266 -2.73 -7.24 -3.48
C THR A 266 -3.62 -8.02 -4.45
N CYS A 267 -4.03 -7.45 -5.60
CA CYS A 267 -4.83 -8.21 -6.57
C CYS A 267 -4.07 -9.44 -7.07
N ALA A 268 -4.79 -10.57 -7.18
CA ALA A 268 -4.26 -11.77 -7.78
C ALA A 268 -3.87 -11.51 -9.25
N ARG A 269 -2.63 -11.83 -9.59
CA ARG A 269 -2.10 -11.70 -10.96
C ARG A 269 -1.87 -13.05 -11.62
N ARG A 270 -1.66 -14.08 -10.80
CA ARG A 270 -1.43 -15.45 -11.25
C ARG A 270 -2.34 -16.39 -10.47
N ALA A 271 -2.96 -17.34 -11.17
CA ALA A 271 -3.73 -18.43 -10.56
C ALA A 271 -3.19 -19.77 -11.03
N LEU A 272 -2.78 -20.62 -10.08
CA LEU A 272 -2.13 -21.91 -10.30
C LEU A 272 -3.15 -23.01 -9.96
N PHE A 273 -3.55 -23.78 -10.97
CA PHE A 273 -4.49 -24.89 -10.82
C PHE A 273 -3.71 -26.21 -10.86
N VAL A 274 -3.99 -27.09 -9.92
CA VAL A 274 -3.40 -28.44 -9.93
C VAL A 274 -4.07 -29.25 -11.05
N ARG A 275 -3.28 -29.81 -11.97
CA ARG A 275 -3.77 -30.60 -13.10
C ARG A 275 -4.65 -31.78 -12.64
N GLY A 276 -5.74 -32.02 -13.34
CA GLY A 276 -6.73 -33.07 -13.07
C GLY A 276 -8.12 -32.64 -13.51
N ASP A 277 -9.11 -33.51 -13.32
CA ASP A 277 -10.49 -33.28 -13.73
C ASP A 277 -11.12 -32.03 -13.09
N ALA A 278 -10.81 -31.81 -11.80
CA ALA A 278 -11.30 -30.65 -11.07
C ALA A 278 -10.81 -29.31 -11.68
N SER A 279 -9.60 -29.25 -12.19
CA SER A 279 -9.04 -28.00 -12.72
C SER A 279 -9.78 -27.47 -13.95
N ALA A 280 -10.35 -28.34 -14.77
CA ALA A 280 -11.14 -27.91 -15.91
C ALA A 280 -12.42 -27.19 -15.45
N ALA A 281 -13.18 -27.81 -14.53
CA ALA A 281 -14.39 -27.24 -13.96
C ALA A 281 -14.12 -25.91 -13.22
N GLN A 282 -13.01 -25.83 -12.46
CA GLN A 282 -12.60 -24.62 -11.73
C GLN A 282 -12.27 -23.46 -12.70
N ILE A 283 -11.54 -23.74 -13.78
CA ILE A 283 -11.18 -22.73 -14.79
C ILE A 283 -12.41 -22.30 -15.59
N ASP A 284 -13.28 -23.24 -15.99
CA ASP A 284 -14.51 -22.91 -16.72
C ASP A 284 -15.45 -22.03 -15.88
N ALA A 285 -15.61 -22.36 -14.60
CA ALA A 285 -16.38 -21.54 -13.66
C ALA A 285 -15.77 -20.13 -13.49
N LEU A 286 -14.45 -20.00 -13.43
CA LEU A 286 -13.75 -18.73 -13.35
C LEU A 286 -13.99 -17.88 -14.61
N ILE A 287 -13.85 -18.49 -15.80
CA ILE A 287 -14.05 -17.79 -17.09
C ILE A 287 -15.50 -17.30 -17.20
N GLU A 288 -16.47 -18.17 -16.90
CA GLU A 288 -17.89 -17.82 -16.95
C GLU A 288 -18.24 -16.70 -15.96
N ARG A 289 -17.77 -16.83 -14.72
CA ARG A 289 -17.94 -15.79 -13.70
C ARG A 289 -17.36 -14.46 -14.16
N SER A 290 -16.12 -14.48 -14.70
CA SER A 290 -15.40 -13.28 -15.14
C SER A 290 -16.07 -12.60 -16.33
N ARG A 291 -16.61 -13.41 -17.27
CA ARG A 291 -17.37 -12.92 -18.43
C ARG A 291 -18.64 -12.18 -18.01
N GLY A 292 -19.29 -12.64 -16.92
CA GLY A 292 -20.50 -12.04 -16.37
C GLY A 292 -20.27 -10.74 -15.58
N LEU A 293 -19.03 -10.33 -15.32
CA LEU A 293 -18.74 -9.08 -14.61
C LEU A 293 -18.99 -7.88 -15.53
N ARG A 294 -19.84 -6.96 -15.06
CA ARG A 294 -20.15 -5.71 -15.76
C ARG A 294 -19.09 -4.66 -15.47
N VAL A 295 -18.68 -3.95 -16.51
CA VAL A 295 -17.79 -2.79 -16.44
C VAL A 295 -18.58 -1.57 -16.87
N GLY A 296 -18.50 -0.48 -16.14
CA GLY A 296 -19.26 0.72 -16.45
C GLY A 296 -19.02 1.86 -15.48
N ASP A 297 -19.83 2.89 -15.59
CA ASP A 297 -19.77 4.08 -14.75
C ASP A 297 -20.63 3.93 -13.49
N PRO A 298 -20.39 4.74 -12.45
CA PRO A 298 -21.09 4.65 -11.17
C PRO A 298 -22.62 4.72 -11.28
N ASP A 299 -23.12 5.45 -12.28
CA ASP A 299 -24.55 5.69 -12.50
C ASP A 299 -25.23 4.68 -13.41
N ASP A 300 -24.48 3.77 -14.00
CA ASP A 300 -25.02 2.73 -14.88
C ASP A 300 -25.99 1.80 -14.14
N ARG A 301 -27.00 1.34 -14.86
CA ARG A 301 -27.97 0.37 -14.36
C ARG A 301 -28.07 -0.83 -15.30
N PRO A 302 -27.98 -2.06 -14.83
CA PRO A 302 -27.67 -2.46 -13.43
C PRO A 302 -26.25 -2.06 -13.03
N SER A 303 -26.03 -1.81 -11.72
CA SER A 303 -24.75 -1.32 -11.20
C SER A 303 -23.57 -2.17 -11.67
N PRO A 304 -22.47 -1.54 -12.11
CA PRO A 304 -21.28 -2.26 -12.55
C PRO A 304 -20.54 -2.92 -11.37
N HIS A 305 -19.71 -3.93 -11.70
CA HIS A 305 -18.81 -4.58 -10.75
C HIS A 305 -17.41 -3.92 -10.77
N LEU A 306 -17.01 -3.39 -11.92
CA LEU A 306 -15.76 -2.70 -12.16
C LEU A 306 -16.04 -1.30 -12.72
N GLY A 307 -15.31 -0.30 -12.22
CA GLY A 307 -15.26 1.04 -12.78
C GLY A 307 -14.18 1.17 -13.86
N PRO A 308 -13.91 2.39 -14.35
CA PRO A 308 -12.80 2.65 -15.25
C PRO A 308 -11.44 2.46 -14.56
N LEU A 309 -10.39 2.29 -15.35
CA LEU A 309 -9.03 2.53 -14.90
C LEU A 309 -8.82 4.03 -14.67
N VAL A 310 -7.90 4.37 -13.79
CA VAL A 310 -7.65 5.77 -13.35
C VAL A 310 -7.33 6.75 -14.47
N SER A 311 -6.87 6.27 -15.62
CA SER A 311 -6.54 7.10 -16.77
C SER A 311 -6.48 6.29 -18.07
N PRO A 312 -6.59 6.94 -19.25
CA PRO A 312 -6.33 6.29 -20.54
C PRO A 312 -4.91 5.69 -20.62
N ALA A 313 -3.91 6.37 -20.07
CA ALA A 313 -2.54 5.85 -20.03
C ALA A 313 -2.42 4.55 -19.21
N ALA A 314 -3.24 4.35 -18.16
CA ALA A 314 -3.30 3.09 -17.45
C ALA A 314 -3.86 1.96 -18.32
N ALA A 315 -4.87 2.24 -19.14
CA ALA A 315 -5.42 1.28 -20.09
C ALA A 315 -4.42 0.88 -21.18
N GLU A 316 -3.64 1.85 -21.70
CA GLU A 316 -2.60 1.58 -22.67
C GLU A 316 -1.45 0.72 -22.09
N ARG A 317 -1.02 1.00 -20.87
CA ARG A 317 -0.03 0.13 -20.18
C ARG A 317 -0.55 -1.29 -19.99
N LEU A 318 -1.84 -1.45 -19.67
CA LEU A 318 -2.44 -2.77 -19.52
C LEU A 318 -2.54 -3.50 -20.87
N ARG A 319 -2.88 -2.81 -21.96
CA ARG A 319 -2.86 -3.35 -23.32
C ARG A 319 -1.48 -3.83 -23.69
N ALA A 320 -0.45 -3.01 -23.48
CA ALA A 320 0.94 -3.40 -23.74
C ALA A 320 1.37 -4.62 -22.91
N ALA A 321 0.92 -4.73 -21.64
CA ALA A 321 1.18 -5.91 -20.83
C ALA A 321 0.48 -7.16 -21.39
N TYR A 322 -0.75 -7.05 -21.84
CA TYR A 322 -1.48 -8.14 -22.49
C TYR A 322 -0.79 -8.60 -23.76
N ASP A 323 -0.40 -7.67 -24.66
CA ASP A 323 0.29 -7.99 -25.90
C ASP A 323 1.65 -8.68 -25.64
N ARG A 324 2.37 -8.22 -24.61
CA ARG A 324 3.61 -8.88 -24.16
C ARG A 324 3.35 -10.31 -23.68
N LEU A 325 2.27 -10.57 -22.93
CA LEU A 325 1.93 -11.93 -22.50
C LEU A 325 1.62 -12.85 -23.68
N LEU A 326 0.90 -12.36 -24.69
CA LEU A 326 0.67 -13.10 -25.93
C LEU A 326 1.99 -13.36 -26.68
N GLY A 327 2.89 -12.39 -26.73
CA GLY A 327 4.22 -12.52 -27.29
C GLY A 327 5.12 -13.55 -26.59
N LEU A 328 4.89 -13.77 -25.28
CA LEU A 328 5.56 -14.86 -24.53
C LEU A 328 4.95 -16.25 -24.80
N GLY A 329 3.86 -16.33 -25.56
CA GLY A 329 3.18 -17.58 -25.90
C GLY A 329 1.95 -17.88 -25.03
N CYS A 330 1.49 -16.95 -24.20
CA CYS A 330 0.21 -17.11 -23.50
C CYS A 330 -0.94 -17.15 -24.49
N ARG A 331 -1.95 -17.96 -24.21
CA ARG A 331 -3.18 -18.05 -24.99
C ARG A 331 -4.30 -17.25 -24.32
N ALA A 332 -4.96 -16.36 -25.05
CA ALA A 332 -6.14 -15.66 -24.53
C ALA A 332 -7.33 -16.63 -24.37
N VAL A 333 -7.82 -16.80 -23.12
CA VAL A 333 -9.03 -17.58 -22.83
C VAL A 333 -10.23 -16.68 -22.53
N LEU A 334 -9.99 -15.50 -22.02
CA LEU A 334 -10.94 -14.38 -21.99
C LEU A 334 -10.21 -13.14 -22.54
N PRO A 335 -10.38 -12.83 -23.85
CA PRO A 335 -9.59 -11.79 -24.52
C PRO A 335 -9.82 -10.39 -23.94
N LEU A 336 -8.79 -9.53 -24.04
CA LEU A 336 -8.88 -8.14 -23.66
C LEU A 336 -9.93 -7.40 -24.49
N ARG A 337 -10.87 -6.77 -23.82
CA ARG A 337 -11.86 -5.85 -24.39
C ARG A 337 -11.81 -4.55 -23.60
N ALA A 338 -11.73 -3.44 -24.31
CA ALA A 338 -11.65 -2.12 -23.67
C ALA A 338 -12.39 -1.07 -24.53
N GLN A 339 -13.05 -0.15 -23.86
CA GLN A 339 -13.61 1.07 -24.43
C GLN A 339 -13.00 2.26 -23.66
N GLY A 340 -12.02 2.91 -24.25
CA GLY A 340 -11.20 3.89 -23.54
C GLY A 340 -10.51 3.25 -22.34
N ASN A 341 -10.74 3.80 -21.16
CA ASN A 341 -10.19 3.29 -19.89
C ASN A 341 -11.12 2.29 -19.17
N ARG A 342 -12.26 1.92 -19.77
CA ARG A 342 -13.15 0.86 -19.27
C ARG A 342 -12.68 -0.48 -19.82
N VAL A 343 -11.95 -1.24 -19.00
CA VAL A 343 -11.34 -2.51 -19.40
C VAL A 343 -12.06 -3.67 -18.71
N HIS A 344 -12.50 -4.63 -19.52
CA HIS A 344 -13.15 -5.84 -19.03
C HIS A 344 -12.17 -6.83 -18.43
N PRO A 345 -12.62 -7.72 -17.52
CA PRO A 345 -11.83 -8.83 -17.04
C PRO A 345 -11.18 -9.60 -18.18
N THR A 346 -9.89 -9.83 -18.06
CA THR A 346 -9.07 -10.47 -19.09
C THR A 346 -8.34 -11.64 -18.46
N ILE A 347 -8.33 -12.80 -19.12
CA ILE A 347 -7.64 -13.99 -18.63
C ILE A 347 -6.79 -14.58 -19.77
N VAL A 348 -5.52 -14.83 -19.50
CA VAL A 348 -4.61 -15.54 -20.40
C VAL A 348 -4.09 -16.82 -19.73
N ASP A 349 -3.93 -17.87 -20.54
CA ASP A 349 -3.44 -19.16 -20.11
C ASP A 349 -1.94 -19.30 -20.49
N ALA A 350 -1.10 -19.51 -19.49
CA ALA A 350 0.33 -19.72 -19.59
C ALA A 350 0.73 -21.20 -19.40
N THR A 351 -0.24 -22.13 -19.44
CA THR A 351 0.01 -23.57 -19.32
C THR A 351 0.95 -24.04 -20.43
N GLY A 352 2.00 -24.76 -20.06
CA GLY A 352 3.00 -25.27 -21.00
C GLY A 352 4.15 -24.32 -21.33
N LEU A 353 4.13 -23.08 -20.85
CA LEU A 353 5.29 -22.19 -20.99
C LEU A 353 6.46 -22.68 -20.12
N GLY A 354 7.67 -22.57 -20.67
CA GLY A 354 8.90 -22.89 -19.94
C GLY A 354 9.20 -21.91 -18.80
N ASP A 355 10.19 -22.26 -18.00
CA ASP A 355 10.59 -21.57 -16.78
C ASP A 355 10.99 -20.10 -17.01
N GLU A 356 11.66 -19.80 -18.13
CA GLU A 356 12.08 -18.44 -18.47
C GLU A 356 10.88 -17.51 -18.70
N ALA A 357 9.93 -17.92 -19.54
CA ALA A 357 8.73 -17.15 -19.82
C ALA A 357 7.87 -16.99 -18.54
N TRP A 358 7.74 -18.06 -17.74
CA TRP A 358 7.02 -18.00 -16.47
C TRP A 358 7.70 -17.05 -15.48
N GLY A 359 9.04 -17.04 -15.40
CA GLY A 359 9.81 -16.10 -14.59
C GLY A 359 9.60 -14.64 -15.02
N GLN A 360 9.54 -14.37 -16.34
CA GLN A 360 9.24 -13.03 -16.86
C GLN A 360 7.80 -12.58 -16.48
N ILE A 361 6.83 -13.49 -16.52
CA ILE A 361 5.46 -13.24 -16.05
C ILE A 361 5.47 -12.90 -14.56
N GLY A 362 6.14 -13.70 -13.73
CA GLY A 362 6.27 -13.48 -12.29
C GLY A 362 6.99 -12.17 -11.91
N ALA A 363 7.89 -11.68 -12.77
CA ALA A 363 8.67 -10.46 -12.56
C ALA A 363 7.96 -9.17 -13.00
N THR A 364 6.78 -9.26 -13.62
CA THR A 364 6.05 -8.11 -14.17
C THR A 364 4.78 -7.86 -13.41
N GLU A 365 4.56 -6.63 -12.95
CA GLU A 365 3.27 -6.18 -12.42
C GLU A 365 2.47 -5.48 -13.53
N TRP A 366 1.23 -5.90 -13.71
CA TRP A 366 0.22 -5.19 -14.50
C TRP A 366 -0.91 -4.73 -13.59
N PHE A 367 -1.14 -3.42 -13.55
CA PHE A 367 -2.06 -2.79 -12.59
C PHE A 367 -3.43 -2.55 -13.23
N GLY A 368 -4.17 -3.65 -13.42
CA GLY A 368 -5.47 -3.67 -14.10
C GLY A 368 -6.14 -5.05 -14.07
N PRO A 369 -7.33 -5.22 -14.68
CA PRO A 369 -8.14 -6.45 -14.59
C PRO A 369 -7.65 -7.55 -15.55
N LEU A 370 -6.42 -8.01 -15.35
CA LEU A 370 -5.75 -9.04 -16.14
C LEU A 370 -5.20 -10.12 -15.21
N LEU A 371 -5.59 -11.36 -15.44
CA LEU A 371 -5.17 -12.54 -14.69
C LEU A 371 -4.48 -13.53 -15.61
N VAL A 372 -3.35 -14.08 -15.19
CA VAL A 372 -2.68 -15.20 -15.83
C VAL A 372 -3.02 -16.47 -15.10
N ILE A 373 -3.50 -17.50 -15.81
CA ILE A 373 -3.72 -18.84 -15.25
C ILE A 373 -2.64 -19.81 -15.75
N ARG A 374 -2.36 -20.84 -14.94
CA ARG A 374 -1.49 -21.96 -15.29
C ARG A 374 -1.97 -23.24 -14.64
N ARG A 375 -1.91 -24.35 -15.33
CA ARG A 375 -2.06 -25.70 -14.76
C ARG A 375 -0.68 -26.27 -14.47
N SER A 376 -0.42 -26.60 -13.21
CA SER A 376 0.81 -27.25 -12.74
C SER A 376 0.55 -28.74 -12.55
N ASP A 377 1.56 -29.58 -12.69
CA ASP A 377 1.38 -31.04 -12.73
C ASP A 377 0.85 -31.62 -11.42
N ASP A 378 1.30 -31.08 -10.29
CA ASP A 378 0.84 -31.43 -8.94
C ASP A 378 0.85 -30.20 -8.03
N PHE A 379 0.46 -30.39 -6.78
CA PHE A 379 0.39 -29.31 -5.78
C PHE A 379 1.76 -28.71 -5.48
N SER A 380 2.82 -29.52 -5.38
CA SER A 380 4.18 -29.02 -5.13
C SER A 380 4.70 -28.19 -6.29
N ALA A 381 4.41 -28.59 -7.53
CA ALA A 381 4.70 -27.83 -8.72
C ALA A 381 3.93 -26.48 -8.73
N ALA A 382 2.64 -26.48 -8.35
CA ALA A 382 1.84 -25.28 -8.24
C ALA A 382 2.40 -24.30 -7.21
N VAL A 383 2.84 -24.80 -6.06
CA VAL A 383 3.51 -24.00 -5.02
C VAL A 383 4.86 -23.46 -5.53
N GLY A 384 5.65 -24.27 -6.23
CA GLY A 384 6.89 -23.85 -6.85
C GLY A 384 6.67 -22.76 -7.91
N ASP A 385 5.66 -22.92 -8.76
CA ASP A 385 5.26 -21.92 -9.74
C ASP A 385 4.76 -20.61 -9.08
N ALA A 386 4.04 -20.70 -7.97
CA ALA A 386 3.61 -19.55 -7.18
C ALA A 386 4.80 -18.77 -6.60
N ALA A 387 5.83 -19.46 -6.14
CA ALA A 387 7.04 -18.87 -5.57
C ALA A 387 7.93 -18.16 -6.60
N ARG A 388 7.78 -18.44 -7.90
CA ARG A 388 8.61 -17.83 -8.98
C ARG A 388 8.21 -16.39 -9.28
N SER A 389 8.55 -15.51 -8.37
CA SER A 389 8.38 -14.06 -8.53
C SER A 389 9.37 -13.34 -7.61
N PRO A 390 9.95 -12.22 -8.03
CA PRO A 390 10.70 -11.35 -7.12
C PRO A 390 9.77 -10.61 -6.13
N TYR A 391 8.47 -10.53 -6.44
CA TYR A 391 7.46 -9.91 -5.59
C TYR A 391 6.99 -10.86 -4.49
N GLY A 392 6.59 -10.29 -3.36
CA GLY A 392 6.12 -11.03 -2.21
C GLY A 392 5.15 -10.24 -1.34
N LEU A 393 4.09 -9.63 -1.95
CA LEU A 393 3.13 -8.85 -1.18
C LEU A 393 2.03 -9.72 -0.58
N ALA A 394 1.24 -10.39 -1.42
CA ALA A 394 0.16 -11.25 -0.97
C ALA A 394 0.11 -12.57 -1.75
N ALA A 395 -0.41 -13.62 -1.12
CA ALA A 395 -0.69 -14.90 -1.76
C ALA A 395 -1.89 -15.58 -1.09
N ALA A 396 -2.51 -16.55 -1.76
CA ALA A 396 -3.58 -17.34 -1.17
C ALA A 396 -3.55 -18.81 -1.62
N LEU A 397 -4.11 -19.67 -0.77
CA LEU A 397 -4.51 -21.03 -1.10
C LEU A 397 -6.05 -21.12 -1.02
N PHE A 398 -6.70 -21.66 -2.06
CA PHE A 398 -8.12 -22.01 -2.07
C PHE A 398 -8.28 -23.49 -2.03
N GLY A 399 -9.13 -24.01 -1.14
CA GLY A 399 -9.22 -25.43 -0.82
C GLY A 399 -7.99 -25.92 -0.06
N GLY A 400 -7.76 -27.22 -0.09
CA GLY A 400 -6.62 -27.87 0.53
C GLY A 400 -6.68 -27.95 2.06
N SER A 401 -5.80 -28.77 2.60
CA SER A 401 -5.64 -28.99 4.03
C SER A 401 -4.75 -27.92 4.68
N GLU A 402 -4.74 -27.88 6.01
CA GLU A 402 -3.80 -27.07 6.79
C GLU A 402 -2.34 -27.38 6.45
N ALA A 403 -2.00 -28.67 6.25
CA ALA A 403 -0.64 -29.07 5.84
C ALA A 403 -0.25 -28.50 4.47
N MET A 404 -1.19 -28.41 3.52
CA MET A 404 -0.98 -27.76 2.22
C MET A 404 -0.80 -26.25 2.40
N PHE A 405 -1.57 -25.62 3.26
CA PHE A 405 -1.40 -24.21 3.59
C PHE A 405 -0.03 -23.92 4.22
N GLU A 406 0.41 -24.75 5.15
CA GLU A 406 1.75 -24.67 5.74
C GLU A 406 2.88 -24.86 4.70
N GLN A 407 2.67 -25.71 3.69
CA GLN A 407 3.61 -25.82 2.57
C GLN A 407 3.67 -24.52 1.75
N CYS A 408 2.52 -23.92 1.44
CA CYS A 408 2.47 -22.61 0.78
C CYS A 408 3.16 -21.54 1.61
N LEU A 409 2.89 -21.47 2.92
CA LEU A 409 3.44 -20.49 3.84
C LEU A 409 4.99 -20.53 3.89
N ARG A 410 5.56 -21.75 3.82
CA ARG A 410 7.02 -21.94 3.81
C ARG A 410 7.69 -21.64 2.47
N ALA A 411 7.00 -21.89 1.37
CA ALA A 411 7.61 -21.86 0.04
C ALA A 411 7.34 -20.54 -0.71
N VAL A 412 6.17 -19.91 -0.51
CA VAL A 412 5.77 -18.69 -1.22
C VAL A 412 6.14 -17.46 -0.39
N PRO A 413 7.10 -16.63 -0.82
CA PRO A 413 7.50 -15.45 -0.07
C PRO A 413 6.43 -14.36 -0.19
N ALA A 414 5.52 -14.28 0.78
CA ALA A 414 4.47 -13.27 0.82
C ALA A 414 4.32 -12.72 2.25
N GLY A 415 4.22 -11.38 2.37
CA GLY A 415 3.99 -10.74 3.65
C GLY A 415 2.55 -10.88 4.15
N VAL A 416 1.61 -11.20 3.25
CA VAL A 416 0.20 -11.51 3.55
C VAL A 416 -0.15 -12.85 2.89
N MET A 417 -0.51 -13.84 3.70
CA MET A 417 -0.89 -15.18 3.22
C MET A 417 -2.29 -15.53 3.71
N HIS A 418 -3.18 -15.88 2.81
CA HIS A 418 -4.56 -16.23 3.11
C HIS A 418 -4.89 -17.69 2.80
N HIS A 419 -5.73 -18.31 3.61
CA HIS A 419 -6.34 -19.61 3.33
C HIS A 419 -7.85 -19.41 3.16
N ASN A 420 -8.38 -19.87 2.04
CA ASN A 420 -9.80 -19.75 1.68
C ASN A 420 -10.36 -18.31 1.73
N ARG A 421 -9.51 -17.33 1.45
CA ARG A 421 -9.87 -15.91 1.35
C ARG A 421 -9.14 -15.27 0.17
N PRO A 422 -9.74 -14.26 -0.50
CA PRO A 422 -9.07 -13.49 -1.55
C PRO A 422 -7.74 -12.90 -1.05
N THR A 423 -6.79 -12.69 -1.95
CA THR A 423 -5.52 -11.99 -1.64
C THR A 423 -5.71 -10.54 -1.22
N THR A 424 -6.88 -9.95 -1.54
CA THR A 424 -7.29 -8.59 -1.16
C THR A 424 -8.02 -8.60 0.18
N GLY A 425 -8.00 -7.47 0.91
CA GLY A 425 -8.76 -7.34 2.17
C GLY A 425 -7.94 -7.70 3.43
N ALA A 426 -6.72 -7.19 3.52
CA ALA A 426 -5.88 -7.33 4.71
C ALA A 426 -6.54 -6.76 5.98
N ALA A 427 -6.37 -7.42 7.12
CA ALA A 427 -6.90 -6.98 8.40
C ALA A 427 -6.05 -5.83 8.97
N GLY A 428 -6.70 -4.71 9.30
CA GLY A 428 -6.01 -3.51 9.80
C GLY A 428 -5.29 -3.69 11.14
N VAL A 429 -5.62 -4.73 11.90
CA VAL A 429 -4.99 -5.08 13.19
C VAL A 429 -3.74 -5.96 13.03
N MET A 430 -3.36 -6.29 11.80
CA MET A 430 -2.20 -7.11 11.48
C MET A 430 -1.10 -6.30 10.77
N PRO A 431 0.14 -6.79 10.73
CA PRO A 431 1.16 -6.21 9.85
C PRO A 431 0.69 -6.31 8.40
N PHE A 432 1.06 -5.32 7.61
CA PHE A 432 0.85 -5.30 6.17
C PHE A 432 2.13 -4.85 5.51
N GLY A 433 2.68 -5.65 4.59
CA GLY A 433 3.89 -5.25 3.88
C GLY A 433 4.43 -6.38 3.01
N GLY A 434 5.22 -6.00 2.02
CA GLY A 434 5.80 -6.91 1.06
C GLY A 434 7.19 -7.40 1.44
N LEU A 435 7.49 -8.63 1.03
CA LEU A 435 8.82 -9.22 0.99
C LEU A 435 9.44 -9.05 -0.40
N GLY A 436 10.73 -9.28 -0.54
CA GLY A 436 11.43 -9.16 -1.82
C GLY A 436 11.22 -7.78 -2.47
N ALA A 437 10.83 -7.77 -3.75
CA ALA A 437 10.62 -6.54 -4.51
C ALA A 437 9.32 -5.79 -4.18
N SER A 438 8.52 -6.29 -3.24
CA SER A 438 7.27 -5.65 -2.80
C SER A 438 7.43 -4.73 -1.59
N GLY A 439 8.63 -4.61 -1.01
CA GLY A 439 8.88 -3.76 0.14
C GLY A 439 10.34 -3.78 0.57
N ASN A 440 10.64 -3.19 1.72
CA ASN A 440 11.99 -3.14 2.28
C ASN A 440 12.03 -3.51 3.77
N HIS A 441 11.23 -4.50 4.18
CA HIS A 441 11.16 -5.02 5.55
C HIS A 441 10.64 -4.00 6.60
N ARG A 442 9.88 -2.99 6.16
CA ARG A 442 9.21 -2.01 7.02
C ARG A 442 7.70 -2.11 6.82
N PRO A 443 7.03 -3.08 7.47
CA PRO A 443 5.60 -3.28 7.26
C PRO A 443 4.79 -2.07 7.73
N ALA A 444 3.74 -1.77 6.97
CA ALA A 444 2.68 -0.84 7.30
C ALA A 444 1.59 -1.50 8.20
N GLY A 445 0.37 -1.03 8.12
CA GLY A 445 -0.73 -1.56 8.91
C GLY A 445 -0.54 -1.29 10.40
N TYR A 446 -0.72 -2.32 11.24
CA TYR A 446 -0.55 -2.19 12.69
C TYR A 446 0.91 -1.97 13.12
N HIS A 447 1.87 -2.33 12.26
CA HIS A 447 3.30 -2.20 12.50
C HIS A 447 3.90 -0.91 11.95
N ALA A 448 3.13 -0.07 11.26
CA ALA A 448 3.63 1.18 10.70
C ALA A 448 4.34 2.07 11.71
N ILE A 449 3.87 2.06 12.97
CA ILE A 449 4.44 2.85 14.06
C ILE A 449 5.90 2.46 14.38
N ASP A 450 6.32 1.24 14.04
CA ASP A 450 7.68 0.75 14.33
C ASP A 450 8.75 1.48 13.51
N ALA A 451 8.38 2.03 12.37
CA ALA A 451 9.26 2.83 11.51
C ALA A 451 9.22 4.33 11.83
N CYS A 452 8.43 4.77 12.83
CA CYS A 452 8.17 6.19 13.08
C CYS A 452 9.00 6.78 14.23
N GLY A 453 9.90 6.02 14.85
CA GLY A 453 10.71 6.53 15.97
C GLY A 453 11.85 5.60 16.32
N ASP A 454 12.95 6.19 16.77
CA ASP A 454 14.13 5.49 17.21
C ASP A 454 14.07 5.16 18.71
N PRO A 455 14.38 3.92 19.12
CA PRO A 455 14.46 3.57 20.52
C PRO A 455 15.72 4.16 21.16
N ILE A 456 15.53 4.79 22.33
CA ILE A 456 16.61 5.35 23.14
C ILE A 456 16.69 4.59 24.47
N ALA A 457 17.78 3.92 24.69
CA ALA A 457 18.07 3.27 25.96
C ALA A 457 18.76 4.23 26.93
N SER A 458 18.35 4.22 28.19
CA SER A 458 19.02 4.96 29.25
C SER A 458 19.06 4.17 30.56
N LEU A 459 20.18 4.30 31.27
CA LEU A 459 20.36 3.87 32.65
C LEU A 459 20.34 5.14 33.54
N GLN A 460 19.47 5.14 34.54
CA GLN A 460 19.25 6.30 35.39
C GLN A 460 19.43 5.91 36.84
N GLN A 461 20.23 6.70 37.58
CA GLN A 461 20.39 6.65 39.02
C GLN A 461 19.99 8.00 39.60
N ALA A 462 19.50 8.01 40.84
CA ALA A 462 19.12 9.26 41.53
C ALA A 462 20.35 10.12 41.83
N GLU A 463 21.48 9.47 42.16
CA GLU A 463 22.73 10.10 42.52
C GLU A 463 23.88 9.45 41.73
N LEU A 464 24.96 10.20 41.53
CA LEU A 464 26.18 9.66 40.95
C LEU A 464 26.84 8.69 41.97
N ASP A 465 27.16 7.50 41.53
CA ASP A 465 27.82 6.51 42.40
C ASP A 465 29.22 7.00 42.78
N ALA A 466 29.50 7.03 44.10
CA ALA A 466 30.80 7.45 44.62
C ALA A 466 31.88 6.36 44.51
N VAL A 467 31.51 5.16 44.06
CA VAL A 467 32.45 4.05 43.87
C VAL A 467 33.32 4.30 42.62
N ASP A 468 34.64 4.26 42.81
CA ASP A 468 35.59 4.33 41.68
C ASP A 468 35.38 3.12 40.75
N PRO A 469 34.90 3.31 39.51
CA PRO A 469 34.69 2.21 38.57
C PRO A 469 35.96 1.43 38.23
N TRP A 470 37.14 2.05 38.43
CA TRP A 470 38.45 1.43 38.19
C TRP A 470 38.96 0.59 39.35
N ALA A 471 38.36 0.72 40.55
CA ALA A 471 38.74 -0.07 41.73
C ALA A 471 38.40 -1.57 41.56
N VAL A 472 37.42 -1.92 40.70
CA VAL A 472 36.98 -3.32 40.43
C VAL A 472 37.98 -4.09 39.55
N THR A 473 38.89 -3.41 38.86
CA THR A 473 39.87 -4.05 37.94
C THR A 473 41.17 -4.45 38.61
N GLN A 474 41.32 -4.28 39.93
CA GLN A 474 42.57 -4.57 40.68
C GLN A 474 42.47 -5.83 41.57
N THR A 475 41.38 -6.61 41.45
CA THR A 475 41.22 -7.93 42.06
C THR A 475 41.13 -9.01 40.98
#